data_4a7580914034d1cd732a0fcbe7261ff4
#
_entry.id   4a7580914034d1cd732a0fcbe7261ff4
#
_cell.length_a   1.000
_cell.length_b   1.000
_cell.length_c   1.000
_cell.angle_alpha   90.00
_cell.angle_beta   90.00
_cell.angle_gamma   90.00
#
_symmetry.space_group_name_H-M   'P 1'
#
loop_
_entity.id
_entity.type
_entity.pdbx_description
1 polymer ?
#
loop_
_entity_poly.entity_id
_entity_poly.type
_entity_poly.pdbx_seq_one_letter_code
_entity_poly.pdbx_strand_id
1 'polypeptide(L)'
;GLKSLFEGQDDLVVVSEAQSGKEAIEKYRIVHPDIILMDIGLPDISGVEATKRILEVNNRARVIILTSHLSEQEVLNALQAGACAYVMKDISTDVLKMIIKTVYDGAMWLDPQVVPILREKNCGVVPPRQMSRAMFKEQHANLTQREYEVLKLVVDGLSNSEIAQELTISEHTAKAHVCN
;
A
#
# COMPACT_ATOMS: atom_id res chain seq x y z
N GLY A 1 -11.78 -17.82 11.27
CA GLY A 1 -10.46 -17.19 11.08
C GLY A 1 -10.35 -16.57 9.68
N LEU A 2 -9.26 -15.88 9.38
CA LEU A 2 -9.04 -15.24 8.06
C LEU A 2 -9.15 -16.24 6.88
N LYS A 3 -8.77 -17.48 7.09
CA LYS A 3 -8.86 -18.53 6.05
C LYS A 3 -10.27 -18.69 5.49
N SER A 4 -11.28 -18.75 6.35
CA SER A 4 -12.68 -18.91 5.90
C SER A 4 -13.20 -17.73 5.08
N LEU A 5 -12.56 -16.54 5.15
CA LEU A 5 -12.92 -15.39 4.34
C LEU A 5 -12.49 -15.53 2.86
N PHE A 6 -11.53 -16.40 2.59
CA PHE A 6 -10.96 -16.63 1.25
C PHE A 6 -11.38 -17.98 0.65
N GLU A 7 -12.12 -18.82 1.39
CA GLU A 7 -12.66 -20.09 0.87
C GLU A 7 -13.65 -19.81 -0.27
N GLY A 8 -13.49 -20.52 -1.40
CA GLY A 8 -14.33 -20.36 -2.58
C GLY A 8 -14.02 -19.14 -3.46
N GLN A 9 -12.86 -18.53 -3.30
CA GLN A 9 -12.36 -17.50 -4.21
C GLN A 9 -11.45 -18.11 -5.26
N ASP A 10 -11.71 -17.84 -6.53
CA ASP A 10 -10.93 -18.44 -7.64
C ASP A 10 -9.53 -17.81 -7.80
N ASP A 11 -9.31 -16.62 -7.25
CA ASP A 11 -8.10 -15.81 -7.46
C ASP A 11 -7.22 -15.64 -6.21
N LEU A 12 -7.61 -16.18 -5.05
CA LEU A 12 -6.85 -16.15 -3.81
C LEU A 12 -6.81 -17.53 -3.15
N VAL A 13 -5.60 -18.03 -2.93
CA VAL A 13 -5.38 -19.33 -2.27
C VAL A 13 -4.60 -19.14 -0.98
N VAL A 14 -5.15 -19.61 0.12
CA VAL A 14 -4.43 -19.65 1.41
C VAL A 14 -3.50 -20.86 1.40
N VAL A 15 -2.21 -20.62 1.18
CA VAL A 15 -1.19 -21.67 1.04
C VAL A 15 -0.62 -22.12 2.38
N SER A 16 -0.70 -21.30 3.44
CA SER A 16 -0.26 -21.63 4.79
C SER A 16 -0.86 -20.70 5.84
N GLU A 17 -0.91 -21.16 7.08
CA GLU A 17 -1.28 -20.37 8.26
C GLU A 17 -0.23 -20.56 9.34
N ALA A 18 0.07 -19.51 10.11
CA ALA A 18 0.97 -19.53 11.26
C ALA A 18 0.30 -18.92 12.48
N GLN A 19 0.56 -19.49 13.64
CA GLN A 19 -0.02 -19.04 14.93
C GLN A 19 0.95 -18.16 15.73
N SER A 20 2.19 -18.02 15.27
CA SER A 20 3.22 -17.21 15.91
C SER A 20 4.16 -16.57 14.87
N GLY A 21 4.90 -15.53 15.29
CA GLY A 21 5.84 -14.86 14.41
C GLY A 21 7.00 -15.74 13.98
N LYS A 22 7.52 -16.59 14.87
CA LYS A 22 8.60 -17.53 14.51
C LYS A 22 8.12 -18.56 13.51
N GLU A 23 6.93 -19.12 13.74
CA GLU A 23 6.31 -20.06 12.80
C GLU A 23 6.07 -19.41 11.43
N ALA A 24 5.63 -18.16 11.40
CA ALA A 24 5.45 -17.41 10.15
C ALA A 24 6.76 -17.29 9.36
N ILE A 25 7.88 -16.99 10.04
CA ILE A 25 9.21 -16.90 9.41
C ILE A 25 9.65 -18.26 8.85
N GLU A 26 9.46 -19.34 9.62
CA GLU A 26 9.83 -20.70 9.17
C GLU A 26 8.99 -21.14 7.96
N LYS A 27 7.67 -20.93 8.01
CA LYS A 27 6.77 -21.25 6.90
C LYS A 27 7.04 -20.41 5.66
N TYR A 28 7.37 -19.13 5.83
CA TYR A 28 7.77 -18.27 4.71
C TYR A 28 8.93 -18.87 3.91
N ARG A 29 9.95 -19.38 4.59
CA ARG A 29 11.15 -19.98 3.96
C ARG A 29 10.84 -21.23 3.15
N ILE A 30 9.74 -21.92 3.45
CA ILE A 30 9.32 -23.16 2.78
C ILE A 30 8.32 -22.87 1.65
N VAL A 31 7.34 -22.00 1.94
CA VAL A 31 6.16 -21.82 1.07
C VAL A 31 6.36 -20.70 0.05
N HIS A 32 7.14 -19.65 0.40
CA HIS A 32 7.36 -18.47 -0.43
C HIS A 32 6.05 -17.86 -0.99
N PRO A 33 5.07 -17.48 -0.14
CA PRO A 33 3.82 -16.92 -0.60
C PRO A 33 4.02 -15.57 -1.31
N ASP A 34 3.13 -15.22 -2.22
CA ASP A 34 3.14 -13.91 -2.90
C ASP A 34 2.82 -12.76 -1.94
N ILE A 35 1.90 -13.00 -1.00
CA ILE A 35 1.42 -12.03 0.00
C ILE A 35 1.40 -12.69 1.39
N ILE A 36 1.78 -11.92 2.39
CA ILE A 36 1.70 -12.31 3.80
C ILE A 36 0.73 -11.36 4.50
N LEU A 37 -0.30 -11.90 5.12
CA LEU A 37 -1.15 -11.18 6.06
C LEU A 37 -0.58 -11.38 7.46
N MET A 38 -0.05 -10.33 8.08
CA MET A 38 0.68 -10.39 9.34
C MET A 38 -0.06 -9.63 10.44
N ASP A 39 -0.48 -10.35 11.47
CA ASP A 39 -0.98 -9.72 12.69
C ASP A 39 0.16 -9.11 13.50
N ILE A 40 -0.04 -7.92 14.08
CA ILE A 40 0.95 -7.32 14.99
C ILE A 40 1.00 -8.08 16.31
N GLY A 41 -0.16 -8.44 16.86
CA GLY A 41 -0.32 -9.04 18.18
C GLY A 41 -0.07 -10.55 18.21
N LEU A 42 1.10 -11.01 17.83
CA LEU A 42 1.48 -12.42 17.90
C LEU A 42 2.05 -12.79 19.27
N PRO A 43 1.91 -14.07 19.70
CA PRO A 43 2.19 -14.47 21.09
C PRO A 43 3.67 -14.53 21.47
N ASP A 44 4.58 -14.59 20.51
CA ASP A 44 6.02 -14.78 20.74
C ASP A 44 6.87 -13.54 20.39
N ILE A 45 6.85 -13.14 19.15
CA ILE A 45 7.47 -11.90 18.65
C ILE A 45 6.40 -11.08 17.94
N SER A 46 6.52 -9.75 17.94
CA SER A 46 5.55 -8.91 17.23
C SER A 46 5.55 -9.19 15.73
N GLY A 47 4.40 -8.97 15.07
CA GLY A 47 4.31 -9.09 13.61
C GLY A 47 5.25 -8.13 12.88
N VAL A 48 5.58 -6.99 13.49
CA VAL A 48 6.59 -6.04 12.95
C VAL A 48 7.98 -6.66 12.95
N GLU A 49 8.37 -7.32 14.05
CA GLU A 49 9.66 -8.03 14.12
C GLU A 49 9.70 -9.22 13.16
N ALA A 50 8.60 -9.98 13.05
CA ALA A 50 8.48 -11.06 12.08
C ALA A 50 8.61 -10.53 10.64
N THR A 51 7.96 -9.41 10.32
CA THR A 51 8.06 -8.73 9.01
C THR A 51 9.50 -8.37 8.69
N LYS A 52 10.21 -7.73 9.62
CA LYS A 52 11.61 -7.36 9.46
C LYS A 52 12.49 -8.57 9.11
N ARG A 53 12.35 -9.67 9.88
CA ARG A 53 13.13 -10.90 9.66
C ARG A 53 12.78 -11.59 8.33
N ILE A 54 11.53 -11.55 7.89
CA ILE A 54 11.12 -12.06 6.58
C ILE A 54 11.79 -11.24 5.47
N LEU A 55 11.79 -9.91 5.58
CA LEU A 55 12.40 -9.02 4.60
C LEU A 55 13.94 -9.06 4.59
N GLU A 56 14.58 -9.41 5.70
CA GLU A 56 16.01 -9.74 5.75
C GLU A 56 16.34 -11.01 4.93
N VAL A 57 15.42 -11.97 4.87
CA VAL A 57 15.58 -13.19 4.05
C VAL A 57 15.27 -12.89 2.57
N ASN A 58 14.24 -12.12 2.30
CA ASN A 58 13.84 -11.73 0.95
C ASN A 58 13.22 -10.34 0.97
N ASN A 59 13.98 -9.36 0.50
CA ASN A 59 13.56 -7.95 0.46
C ASN A 59 12.41 -7.63 -0.53
N ARG A 60 11.97 -8.64 -1.31
CA ARG A 60 10.81 -8.55 -2.20
C ARG A 60 9.54 -9.16 -1.62
N ALA A 61 9.58 -9.70 -0.38
CA ALA A 61 8.40 -10.20 0.28
C ALA A 61 7.37 -9.09 0.47
N ARG A 62 6.11 -9.38 0.21
CA ARG A 62 5.02 -8.43 0.34
C ARG A 62 4.24 -8.72 1.61
N VAL A 63 4.38 -7.86 2.59
CA VAL A 63 3.74 -8.02 3.89
C VAL A 63 2.68 -6.94 4.08
N ILE A 64 1.45 -7.39 4.37
CA ILE A 64 0.31 -6.57 4.77
C ILE A 64 0.13 -6.74 6.27
N ILE A 65 0.32 -5.68 7.03
CA ILE A 65 0.07 -5.68 8.47
C ILE A 65 -1.43 -5.57 8.74
N LEU A 66 -1.94 -6.44 9.60
CA LEU A 66 -3.30 -6.38 10.14
C LEU A 66 -3.25 -6.07 11.62
N THR A 67 -4.01 -5.08 12.09
CA THR A 67 -4.06 -4.69 13.49
C THR A 67 -5.47 -4.38 13.97
N SER A 68 -5.73 -4.60 15.27
CA SER A 68 -6.98 -4.19 15.92
C SER A 68 -6.89 -2.80 16.55
N HIS A 69 -5.69 -2.23 16.66
CA HIS A 69 -5.44 -0.94 17.30
C HIS A 69 -4.54 -0.06 16.45
N LEU A 70 -4.86 1.22 16.39
CA LEU A 70 -4.01 2.21 15.75
C LEU A 70 -3.05 2.77 16.81
N SER A 71 -1.78 2.43 16.68
CA SER A 71 -0.70 2.99 17.49
C SER A 71 0.30 3.68 16.56
N GLU A 72 0.58 4.97 16.84
CA GLU A 72 1.55 5.75 16.07
C GLU A 72 2.91 5.04 15.95
N GLN A 73 3.41 4.53 17.08
CA GLN A 73 4.72 3.86 17.09
C GLN A 73 4.72 2.55 16.29
N GLU A 74 3.62 1.79 16.34
CA GLU A 74 3.49 0.54 15.58
C GLU A 74 3.40 0.81 14.08
N VAL A 75 2.65 1.85 13.67
CA VAL A 75 2.59 2.29 12.27
C VAL A 75 4.00 2.60 11.74
N LEU A 76 4.74 3.46 12.46
CA LEU A 76 6.09 3.85 12.05
C LEU A 76 7.03 2.65 11.98
N ASN A 77 7.00 1.79 13.00
CA ASN A 77 7.84 0.58 13.05
C ASN A 77 7.50 -0.40 11.91
N ALA A 78 6.21 -0.58 11.58
CA ALA A 78 5.77 -1.45 10.50
C ALA A 78 6.26 -0.95 9.13
N LEU A 79 6.15 0.34 8.87
CA LEU A 79 6.63 0.95 7.62
C LEU A 79 8.16 0.93 7.53
N GLN A 80 8.86 1.19 8.63
CA GLN A 80 10.33 1.08 8.69
C GLN A 80 10.81 -0.36 8.52
N ALA A 81 10.03 -1.34 8.99
CA ALA A 81 10.31 -2.75 8.73
C ALA A 81 10.09 -3.15 7.26
N GLY A 82 9.45 -2.30 6.45
CA GLY A 82 9.21 -2.51 5.03
C GLY A 82 7.85 -3.14 4.69
N ALA A 83 6.86 -3.03 5.58
CA ALA A 83 5.50 -3.47 5.26
C ALA A 83 4.94 -2.72 4.05
N CYS A 84 4.26 -3.44 3.14
CA CYS A 84 3.65 -2.88 1.94
C CYS A 84 2.26 -2.30 2.19
N ALA A 85 1.60 -2.71 3.28
CA ALA A 85 0.32 -2.15 3.69
C ALA A 85 0.13 -2.22 5.20
N TYR A 86 -0.65 -1.28 5.73
CA TYR A 86 -1.09 -1.24 7.12
C TYR A 86 -2.61 -1.09 7.14
N VAL A 87 -3.30 -2.05 7.72
CA VAL A 87 -4.74 -2.26 7.58
C VAL A 87 -5.36 -2.54 8.94
N MET A 88 -6.50 -1.93 9.23
CA MET A 88 -7.30 -2.24 10.42
C MET A 88 -8.07 -3.56 10.21
N LYS A 89 -8.20 -4.39 11.27
CA LYS A 89 -8.91 -5.68 11.21
C LYS A 89 -10.43 -5.58 11.04
N ASP A 90 -11.02 -4.41 11.25
CA ASP A 90 -12.44 -4.14 11.08
C ASP A 90 -12.83 -3.85 9.62
N ILE A 91 -11.87 -3.91 8.71
CA ILE A 91 -12.10 -3.73 7.28
C ILE A 91 -12.98 -4.85 6.69
N SER A 92 -13.81 -4.52 5.70
CA SER A 92 -14.60 -5.52 5.00
C SER A 92 -13.73 -6.48 4.16
N THR A 93 -14.20 -7.71 4.00
CA THR A 93 -13.49 -8.73 3.20
C THR A 93 -13.21 -8.28 1.76
N ASP A 94 -14.14 -7.56 1.13
CA ASP A 94 -13.99 -7.10 -0.25
C ASP A 94 -12.91 -6.05 -0.38
N VAL A 95 -12.81 -5.13 0.58
CA VAL A 95 -11.74 -4.13 0.61
C VAL A 95 -10.39 -4.80 0.92
N LEU A 96 -10.33 -5.79 1.82
CA LEU A 96 -9.10 -6.54 2.08
C LEU A 96 -8.61 -7.27 0.81
N LYS A 97 -9.51 -7.88 0.04
CA LYS A 97 -9.19 -8.50 -1.26
C LYS A 97 -8.63 -7.48 -2.25
N MET A 98 -9.26 -6.31 -2.35
CA MET A 98 -8.76 -5.23 -3.20
C MET A 98 -7.34 -4.82 -2.78
N ILE A 99 -7.08 -4.67 -1.49
CA ILE A 99 -5.74 -4.33 -0.96
C ILE A 99 -4.73 -5.42 -1.30
N ILE A 100 -5.07 -6.69 -1.12
CA ILE A 100 -4.19 -7.82 -1.48
C ILE A 100 -3.79 -7.75 -2.95
N LYS A 101 -4.74 -7.55 -3.87
CA LYS A 101 -4.46 -7.39 -5.30
C LYS A 101 -3.60 -6.17 -5.59
N THR A 102 -3.92 -5.03 -4.99
CA THR A 102 -3.16 -3.79 -5.14
C THR A 102 -1.70 -3.95 -4.70
N VAL A 103 -1.47 -4.61 -3.57
CA VAL A 103 -0.11 -4.91 -3.06
C VAL A 103 0.59 -5.96 -3.93
N TYR A 104 -0.15 -6.96 -4.43
CA TYR A 104 0.39 -7.94 -5.38
C TYR A 104 0.86 -7.27 -6.67
N ASP A 105 0.17 -6.25 -7.16
CA ASP A 105 0.54 -5.45 -8.33
C ASP A 105 1.70 -4.46 -8.05
N GLY A 106 2.19 -4.41 -6.81
CA GLY A 106 3.38 -3.64 -6.42
C GLY A 106 3.09 -2.27 -5.82
N ALA A 107 1.83 -1.90 -5.60
CA ALA A 107 1.48 -0.66 -4.91
C ALA A 107 1.57 -0.79 -3.38
N MET A 108 1.66 0.34 -2.68
CA MET A 108 1.52 0.43 -1.23
C MET A 108 0.11 0.87 -0.87
N TRP A 109 -0.44 0.32 0.21
CA TRP A 109 -1.73 0.75 0.72
C TRP A 109 -1.65 1.11 2.21
N LEU A 110 -2.23 2.25 2.58
CA LEU A 110 -2.28 2.71 3.97
C LEU A 110 -3.72 3.03 4.35
N ASP A 111 -4.13 2.57 5.53
CA ASP A 111 -5.41 2.97 6.10
C ASP A 111 -5.51 4.50 6.19
N PRO A 112 -6.64 5.12 5.82
CA PRO A 112 -6.81 6.57 5.91
C PRO A 112 -6.48 7.16 7.28
N GLN A 113 -6.67 6.39 8.36
CA GLN A 113 -6.34 6.81 9.74
C GLN A 113 -4.82 6.89 10.00
N VAL A 114 -4.00 6.21 9.19
CA VAL A 114 -2.53 6.24 9.28
C VAL A 114 -1.94 7.51 8.68
N VAL A 115 -2.59 8.08 7.68
CA VAL A 115 -2.08 9.26 6.94
C VAL A 115 -1.79 10.47 7.84
N PRO A 116 -2.66 10.87 8.81
CA PRO A 116 -2.36 11.95 9.75
C PRO A 116 -1.08 11.72 10.56
N ILE A 117 -0.87 10.48 11.05
CA ILE A 117 0.31 10.09 11.84
C ILE A 117 1.59 10.35 11.05
N LEU A 118 1.61 9.95 9.78
CA LEU A 118 2.77 10.13 8.91
C LEU A 118 3.06 11.60 8.59
N ARG A 119 2.01 12.42 8.48
CA ARG A 119 2.14 13.87 8.26
C ARG A 119 2.77 14.56 9.44
N GLU A 120 2.34 14.26 10.66
CA GLU A 120 2.87 14.89 11.89
C GLU A 120 4.35 14.58 12.10
N LYS A 121 4.80 13.40 11.72
CA LYS A 121 6.19 12.96 11.90
C LYS A 121 7.14 13.36 10.77
N ASN A 122 6.72 14.15 9.80
CA ASN A 122 7.55 14.48 8.62
C ASN A 122 8.17 13.23 7.94
N CYS A 123 7.46 12.11 7.94
CA CYS A 123 7.92 10.85 7.35
C CYS A 123 7.98 10.89 5.82
N GLY A 124 8.19 12.04 5.22
CA GLY A 124 8.33 12.19 3.76
C GLY A 124 7.02 12.03 2.97
N VAL A 125 5.90 11.82 3.66
CA VAL A 125 4.57 11.90 3.05
C VAL A 125 4.24 13.36 2.86
N VAL A 126 4.78 13.95 1.80
CA VAL A 126 4.43 15.30 1.38
C VAL A 126 2.99 15.23 0.87
N PRO A 127 2.04 15.98 1.49
CA PRO A 127 0.71 16.06 0.92
C PRO A 127 0.82 16.58 -0.54
N PRO A 128 -0.01 16.08 -1.47
CA PRO A 128 0.05 16.50 -2.88
C PRO A 128 0.11 18.02 -3.09
N ARG A 129 -0.44 18.80 -2.17
CA ARG A 129 -0.44 20.27 -2.19
C ARG A 129 0.91 20.96 -1.89
N GLN A 130 1.94 20.23 -1.41
CA GLN A 130 3.23 20.83 -1.01
C GLN A 130 4.45 20.31 -1.79
N MET A 131 4.27 19.47 -2.79
CA MET A 131 5.38 19.14 -3.68
C MET A 131 5.81 20.40 -4.43
N SER A 132 7.03 20.87 -4.17
CA SER A 132 7.55 22.01 -4.90
C SER A 132 7.71 21.62 -6.38
N ARG A 133 7.43 22.58 -7.28
CA ARG A 133 7.52 22.40 -8.73
C ARG A 133 8.87 21.82 -9.19
N ALA A 134 9.93 22.01 -8.40
CA ALA A 134 11.27 21.50 -8.66
C ALA A 134 11.39 19.99 -8.36
N MET A 135 10.89 19.52 -7.21
CA MET A 135 10.94 18.09 -6.84
C MET A 135 10.09 17.22 -7.77
N PHE A 136 8.94 17.74 -8.20
CA PHE A 136 8.06 17.04 -9.14
C PHE A 136 8.73 16.86 -10.53
N LYS A 137 9.49 17.85 -10.97
CA LYS A 137 10.20 17.83 -12.28
C LYS A 137 11.38 16.87 -12.28
N GLU A 138 12.08 16.68 -11.17
CA GLU A 138 13.20 15.73 -11.05
C GLU A 138 12.75 14.26 -11.07
N GLN A 139 11.61 13.95 -10.44
CA GLN A 139 11.07 12.58 -10.37
C GLN A 139 10.39 12.13 -11.66
N HIS A 140 9.96 13.08 -12.54
CA HIS A 140 9.20 12.80 -13.75
C HIS A 140 9.89 13.35 -15.02
N ALA A 141 11.21 13.25 -15.08
CA ALA A 141 12.01 13.73 -16.19
C ALA A 141 11.65 13.13 -17.58
N ASN A 142 10.85 12.06 -17.61
CA ASN A 142 10.41 11.38 -18.83
C ASN A 142 9.00 11.78 -19.29
N LEU A 143 8.28 12.63 -18.55
CA LEU A 143 6.95 13.09 -18.96
C LEU A 143 7.04 14.23 -19.98
N THR A 144 6.20 14.17 -21.00
CA THR A 144 5.98 15.31 -21.89
C THR A 144 5.37 16.48 -21.13
N GLN A 145 5.51 17.70 -21.65
CA GLN A 145 4.90 18.90 -21.05
C GLN A 145 3.38 18.71 -20.82
N ARG A 146 2.71 18.04 -21.75
CA ARG A 146 1.27 17.81 -21.68
C ARG A 146 0.86 16.80 -20.61
N GLU A 147 1.59 15.70 -20.48
CA GLU A 147 1.39 14.71 -19.41
C GLU A 147 1.64 15.32 -18.03
N TYR A 148 2.63 16.19 -17.93
CA TYR A 148 2.91 16.94 -16.71
C TYR A 148 1.76 17.88 -16.31
N GLU A 149 1.14 18.61 -17.27
CA GLU A 149 -0.01 19.48 -17.02
C GLU A 149 -1.22 18.68 -16.55
N VAL A 150 -1.52 17.56 -17.21
CA VAL A 150 -2.59 16.65 -16.81
C VAL A 150 -2.36 16.08 -15.42
N LEU A 151 -1.15 15.58 -15.15
CA LEU A 151 -0.80 14.98 -13.85
C LEU A 151 -0.96 16.00 -12.72
N LYS A 152 -0.60 17.26 -12.93
CA LYS A 152 -0.80 18.33 -11.95
C LYS A 152 -2.28 18.50 -11.60
N LEU A 153 -3.17 18.51 -12.58
CA LEU A 153 -4.60 18.68 -12.37
C LEU A 153 -5.25 17.44 -11.70
N VAL A 154 -4.72 16.24 -12.00
CA VAL A 154 -5.10 15.00 -11.29
C VAL A 154 -4.71 15.09 -9.81
N VAL A 155 -3.50 15.55 -9.51
CA VAL A 155 -3.01 15.73 -8.12
C VAL A 155 -3.82 16.81 -7.39
N ASP A 156 -4.28 17.84 -8.09
CA ASP A 156 -5.18 18.86 -7.56
C ASP A 156 -6.62 18.34 -7.35
N GLY A 157 -6.91 17.09 -7.74
CA GLY A 157 -8.15 16.39 -7.50
C GLY A 157 -9.25 16.65 -8.53
N LEU A 158 -8.90 17.15 -9.72
CA LEU A 158 -9.86 17.42 -10.79
C LEU A 158 -10.30 16.12 -11.48
N SER A 159 -11.57 16.03 -11.83
CA SER A 159 -12.13 14.98 -12.68
C SER A 159 -11.67 15.11 -14.13
N ASN A 160 -11.76 14.03 -14.92
CA ASN A 160 -11.41 14.07 -16.35
C ASN A 160 -12.17 15.14 -17.13
N SER A 161 -13.42 15.44 -16.76
CA SER A 161 -14.24 16.49 -17.36
C SER A 161 -13.70 17.89 -17.05
N GLU A 162 -13.30 18.14 -15.78
CA GLU A 162 -12.70 19.41 -15.36
C GLU A 162 -11.31 19.60 -15.98
N ILE A 163 -10.50 18.55 -16.05
CA ILE A 163 -9.19 18.56 -16.74
C ILE A 163 -9.37 18.89 -18.22
N ALA A 164 -10.40 18.31 -18.87
CA ALA A 164 -10.70 18.59 -20.28
C ALA A 164 -11.05 20.07 -20.51
N GLN A 165 -11.84 20.66 -19.62
CA GLN A 165 -12.19 22.08 -19.67
C GLN A 165 -10.99 22.98 -19.44
N GLU A 166 -10.20 22.72 -18.39
CA GLU A 166 -9.02 23.54 -18.03
C GLU A 166 -7.97 23.54 -19.13
N LEU A 167 -7.75 22.39 -19.75
CA LEU A 167 -6.74 22.21 -20.79
C LEU A 167 -7.28 22.41 -22.22
N THR A 168 -8.56 22.74 -22.38
CA THR A 168 -9.23 22.95 -23.69
C THR A 168 -9.04 21.74 -24.63
N ILE A 169 -9.28 20.53 -24.10
CA ILE A 169 -9.21 19.26 -24.85
C ILE A 169 -10.51 18.47 -24.68
N SER A 170 -10.69 17.38 -25.44
CA SER A 170 -11.82 16.50 -25.22
C SER A 170 -11.66 15.69 -23.95
N GLU A 171 -12.76 15.32 -23.30
CA GLU A 171 -12.75 14.43 -22.12
C GLU A 171 -12.07 13.07 -22.45
N HIS A 172 -12.26 12.57 -23.65
CA HIS A 172 -11.58 11.38 -24.15
C HIS A 172 -10.06 11.55 -24.20
N THR A 173 -9.59 12.71 -24.62
CA THR A 173 -8.16 13.03 -24.66
C THR A 173 -7.59 13.19 -23.25
N ALA A 174 -8.33 13.83 -22.32
CA ALA A 174 -7.93 13.94 -20.93
C ALA A 174 -7.79 12.54 -20.29
N LYS A 175 -8.78 11.67 -20.49
CA LYS A 175 -8.75 10.26 -20.01
C LYS A 175 -7.56 9.48 -20.59
N ALA A 176 -7.24 9.64 -21.87
CA ALA A 176 -6.09 8.98 -22.49
C ALA A 176 -4.76 9.39 -21.84
N HIS A 177 -4.60 10.68 -21.50
CA HIS A 177 -3.40 11.17 -20.80
C HIS A 177 -3.32 10.75 -19.33
N VAL A 178 -4.45 10.48 -18.67
CA VAL A 178 -4.50 9.98 -17.28
C VAL A 178 -4.15 8.49 -17.21
N CYS A 179 -4.44 7.72 -18.26
CA CYS A 179 -4.27 6.27 -18.32
C CYS A 179 -2.92 5.80 -18.92
N ASN A 180 -2.12 6.70 -19.48
CA ASN A 180 -0.76 6.42 -19.94
C ASN A 180 0.26 6.71 -18.84
#